data_27d550cde67d324c9f6052dcdd48e360
#
_entry.id   27d550cde67d324c9f6052dcdd48e360
#
_cell.length_a   1.000
_cell.length_b   1.000
_cell.length_c   1.000
_cell.angle_alpha   90.00
_cell.angle_beta   90.00
_cell.angle_gamma   90.00
#
_symmetry.space_group_name_H-M   'P 1'
#
loop_
_entity.id
_entity.type
_entity.pdbx_description
1 polymer ?
#
loop_
_entity_poly.entity_id
_entity_poly.type
_entity_poly.pdbx_seq_one_letter_code
_entity_poly.pdbx_strand_id
1 'polypeptide(L)'
;MPIELDSHDHRILAELQADARLTMAELGRRVHLSQPAVTERVRKREDGGVIRGYRAVVDAGRLGYGIRAVIRIGNTDEPALLAALASSPEVLTAYGVTGEDSWILEIAVRDVAHLSALLARFCRQTPTSTAIILRVLREQAPLKPLATAATAPALQPAAAKKKPRRGGA
;
A
#
# COMPACT_ATOMS: atom_id res chain seq x y z
N MET A 1 15.47 -15.39 -3.82
CA MET A 1 16.26 -15.69 -2.61
C MET A 1 15.86 -14.71 -1.51
N PRO A 2 15.73 -15.12 -0.24
CA PRO A 2 15.50 -14.17 0.83
C PRO A 2 16.69 -13.22 0.91
N ILE A 3 16.41 -11.92 1.04
CA ILE A 3 17.43 -10.89 1.18
C ILE A 3 17.78 -10.83 2.66
N GLU A 4 18.98 -11.26 3.01
CA GLU A 4 19.50 -11.07 4.36
C GLU A 4 19.77 -9.59 4.63
N LEU A 5 19.23 -9.10 5.74
CA LEU A 5 19.44 -7.76 6.24
C LEU A 5 20.32 -7.81 7.49
N ASP A 6 21.44 -7.11 7.47
CA ASP A 6 22.30 -6.97 8.63
C ASP A 6 21.90 -5.79 9.54
N SER A 7 22.61 -5.59 10.63
CA SER A 7 22.33 -4.52 11.59
C SER A 7 22.50 -3.11 11.01
N HIS A 8 23.37 -2.93 10.00
CA HIS A 8 23.50 -1.66 9.29
C HIS A 8 22.32 -1.41 8.37
N ASP A 9 21.85 -2.44 7.66
CA ASP A 9 20.65 -2.34 6.82
C ASP A 9 19.41 -1.97 7.65
N HIS A 10 19.24 -2.57 8.83
CA HIS A 10 18.15 -2.24 9.75
C HIS A 10 18.19 -0.76 10.17
N ARG A 11 19.38 -0.22 10.47
CA ARG A 11 19.54 1.20 10.81
C ARG A 11 19.27 2.11 9.63
N ILE A 12 19.81 1.78 8.45
CA ILE A 12 19.55 2.52 7.21
C ILE A 12 18.04 2.60 6.94
N LEU A 13 17.34 1.47 7.00
CA LEU A 13 15.89 1.43 6.77
C LEU A 13 15.10 2.22 7.83
N ALA A 14 15.53 2.22 9.08
CA ALA A 14 14.90 3.01 10.14
C ALA A 14 15.04 4.52 9.87
N GLU A 15 16.25 4.99 9.53
CA GLU A 15 16.51 6.39 9.21
C GLU A 15 15.74 6.86 7.97
N LEU A 16 15.73 6.07 6.89
CA LEU A 16 15.01 6.40 5.66
C LEU A 16 13.48 6.36 5.83
N GLN A 17 12.94 5.54 6.73
CA GLN A 17 11.52 5.57 7.07
C GLN A 17 11.15 6.79 7.93
N ALA A 18 12.07 7.32 8.70
CA ALA A 18 11.87 8.54 9.48
C ALA A 18 12.02 9.79 8.61
N ASP A 19 13.02 9.83 7.73
CA ASP A 19 13.26 10.93 6.79
C ASP A 19 13.84 10.41 5.46
N ALA A 20 12.99 10.31 4.46
CA ALA A 20 13.37 9.87 3.11
C ALA A 20 14.20 10.92 2.33
N ARG A 21 14.41 12.13 2.89
CA ARG A 21 15.17 13.20 2.22
C ARG A 21 16.62 13.31 2.70
N LEU A 22 17.06 12.42 3.58
CA LEU A 22 18.44 12.40 4.02
C LEU A 22 19.39 12.25 2.84
N THR A 23 20.47 13.06 2.82
CA THR A 23 21.56 12.83 1.88
C THR A 23 22.31 11.56 2.26
N MET A 24 22.96 10.90 1.29
CA MET A 24 23.78 9.71 1.57
C MET A 24 24.92 10.01 2.54
N ALA A 25 25.46 11.24 2.52
CA ALA A 25 26.48 11.68 3.48
C ALA A 25 25.90 11.75 4.90
N GLU A 26 24.73 12.34 5.07
CA GLU A 26 24.06 12.44 6.36
C GLU A 26 23.64 11.07 6.88
N LEU A 27 23.04 10.25 6.03
CA LEU A 27 22.67 8.88 6.36
C LEU A 27 23.89 8.07 6.81
N GLY A 28 25.01 8.18 6.08
CA GLY A 28 26.28 7.52 6.46
C GLY A 28 26.74 7.91 7.85
N ARG A 29 26.70 9.22 8.19
CA ARG A 29 27.05 9.69 9.54
C ARG A 29 26.17 9.06 10.62
N ARG A 30 24.86 9.01 10.42
CA ARG A 30 23.89 8.45 11.39
C ARG A 30 24.05 6.95 11.62
N VAL A 31 24.41 6.21 10.57
CA VAL A 31 24.59 4.74 10.67
C VAL A 31 26.05 4.31 10.85
N HIS A 32 26.98 5.26 11.00
CA HIS A 32 28.43 5.03 11.17
C HIS A 32 29.06 4.29 9.98
N LEU A 33 28.72 4.71 8.76
CA LEU A 33 29.28 4.20 7.51
C LEU A 33 29.80 5.36 6.64
N SER A 34 30.78 5.08 5.77
CA SER A 34 31.21 6.04 4.75
C SER A 34 30.08 6.25 3.72
N GLN A 35 30.07 7.42 3.07
CA GLN A 35 29.07 7.72 2.03
C GLN A 35 29.06 6.69 0.89
N PRO A 36 30.19 6.22 0.33
CA PRO A 36 30.15 5.15 -0.69
C PRO A 36 29.53 3.85 -0.16
N ALA A 37 29.85 3.46 1.09
CA ALA A 37 29.35 2.23 1.69
C ALA A 37 27.82 2.28 1.88
N VAL A 38 27.29 3.40 2.39
CA VAL A 38 25.84 3.53 2.58
C VAL A 38 25.12 3.63 1.23
N THR A 39 25.68 4.33 0.24
CA THR A 39 25.12 4.43 -1.10
C THR A 39 24.95 3.06 -1.74
N GLU A 40 25.99 2.22 -1.68
CA GLU A 40 25.94 0.87 -2.24
C GLU A 40 24.92 -0.01 -1.51
N ARG A 41 24.78 0.11 -0.18
CA ARG A 41 23.78 -0.61 0.59
C ARG A 41 22.35 -0.19 0.23
N VAL A 42 22.09 1.10 0.16
CA VAL A 42 20.77 1.62 -0.23
C VAL A 42 20.40 1.10 -1.63
N ARG A 43 21.32 1.22 -2.61
CA ARG A 43 21.11 0.70 -3.96
C ARG A 43 20.76 -0.81 -3.95
N LYS A 44 21.48 -1.63 -3.18
CA LYS A 44 21.16 -3.06 -3.06
C LYS A 44 19.77 -3.32 -2.45
N ARG A 45 19.30 -2.46 -1.54
CA ARG A 45 17.94 -2.59 -0.96
C ARG A 45 16.85 -2.13 -1.92
N GLU A 46 17.15 -1.15 -2.78
CA GLU A 46 16.29 -0.73 -3.90
C GLU A 46 16.22 -1.82 -4.97
N ASP A 47 17.35 -2.26 -5.49
CA ASP A 47 17.45 -3.33 -6.50
C ASP A 47 16.79 -4.63 -6.03
N GLY A 48 16.92 -4.95 -4.74
CA GLY A 48 16.32 -6.11 -4.11
C GLY A 48 14.84 -5.94 -3.73
N GLY A 49 14.23 -4.77 -3.97
CA GLY A 49 12.82 -4.51 -3.70
C GLY A 49 12.47 -4.40 -2.21
N VAL A 50 13.46 -4.29 -1.31
CA VAL A 50 13.23 -3.99 0.11
C VAL A 50 12.76 -2.55 0.25
N ILE A 51 13.43 -1.60 -0.42
CA ILE A 51 12.96 -0.24 -0.60
C ILE A 51 12.20 -0.21 -1.93
N ARG A 52 10.89 -0.02 -1.85
CA ARG A 52 10.01 -0.03 -3.02
C ARG A 52 9.81 1.35 -3.63
N GLY A 53 10.36 2.38 -3.04
CA GLY A 53 10.26 3.75 -3.49
C GLY A 53 10.19 4.75 -2.35
N TYR A 54 10.15 6.02 -2.72
CA TYR A 54 10.04 7.17 -1.84
C TYR A 54 8.85 8.02 -2.27
N ARG A 55 8.10 8.53 -1.31
CA ARG A 55 6.96 9.41 -1.62
C ARG A 55 6.82 10.53 -0.60
N ALA A 56 6.30 11.66 -1.05
CA ALA A 56 5.86 12.71 -0.13
C ALA A 56 4.56 12.28 0.55
N VAL A 57 4.48 12.50 1.86
CA VAL A 57 3.22 12.41 2.60
C VAL A 57 2.57 13.78 2.54
N VAL A 58 1.36 13.85 2.01
CA VAL A 58 0.62 15.10 1.83
C VAL A 58 -0.67 15.10 2.63
N ASP A 59 -1.06 16.26 3.14
CA ASP A 59 -2.33 16.47 3.83
C ASP A 59 -3.47 16.51 2.80
N ALA A 60 -4.32 15.50 2.81
CA ALA A 60 -5.45 15.40 1.90
C ALA A 60 -6.43 16.58 2.05
N GLY A 61 -6.66 17.05 3.28
CA GLY A 61 -7.52 18.21 3.55
C GLY A 61 -7.01 19.47 2.87
N ARG A 62 -5.69 19.72 2.88
CA ARG A 62 -5.05 20.85 2.19
C ARG A 62 -5.10 20.73 0.66
N LEU A 63 -5.32 19.53 0.14
CA LEU A 63 -5.55 19.29 -1.29
C LEU A 63 -7.05 19.36 -1.67
N GLY A 64 -7.93 19.69 -0.72
CA GLY A 64 -9.37 19.81 -0.96
C GLY A 64 -10.18 18.52 -0.77
N TYR A 65 -9.56 17.46 -0.23
CA TYR A 65 -10.27 16.21 0.12
C TYR A 65 -10.77 16.31 1.56
N GLY A 66 -12.04 16.68 1.73
CA GLY A 66 -12.65 16.89 3.06
C GLY A 66 -13.05 15.59 3.77
N ILE A 67 -13.15 14.48 3.04
CA ILE A 67 -13.59 13.18 3.58
C ILE A 67 -12.61 12.09 3.17
N ARG A 68 -12.08 11.37 4.16
CA ARG A 68 -11.45 10.06 3.97
C ARG A 68 -12.41 8.98 4.46
N ALA A 69 -12.49 7.86 3.75
CA ALA A 69 -13.37 6.77 4.12
C ALA A 69 -12.77 5.41 3.73
N VAL A 70 -13.33 4.37 4.32
CA VAL A 70 -13.07 2.98 3.97
C VAL A 70 -14.34 2.40 3.37
N ILE A 71 -14.24 1.84 2.17
CA ILE A 71 -15.31 1.08 1.52
C ILE A 71 -14.95 -0.41 1.62
N ARG A 72 -15.89 -1.20 2.14
CA ARG A 72 -15.80 -2.66 2.20
C ARG A 72 -16.72 -3.21 1.14
N ILE A 73 -16.20 -4.11 0.31
CA ILE A 73 -16.92 -4.69 -0.83
C ILE A 73 -16.97 -6.20 -0.63
N GLY A 74 -18.15 -6.75 -0.67
CA GLY A 74 -18.37 -8.20 -0.60
C GLY A 74 -17.89 -8.92 -1.85
N ASN A 75 -18.48 -10.06 -2.14
CA ASN A 75 -18.10 -10.88 -3.30
C ASN A 75 -18.36 -10.13 -4.61
N THR A 76 -17.30 -9.74 -5.32
CA THR A 76 -17.39 -9.07 -6.62
C THR A 76 -16.44 -9.70 -7.64
N ASP A 77 -16.75 -9.50 -8.92
CA ASP A 77 -15.88 -9.91 -10.02
C ASP A 77 -14.63 -9.01 -10.07
N GLU A 78 -13.45 -9.61 -9.96
CA GLU A 78 -12.18 -8.88 -9.92
C GLU A 78 -11.95 -8.01 -11.18
N PRO A 79 -12.21 -8.47 -12.43
CA PRO A 79 -12.11 -7.63 -13.60
C PRO A 79 -12.99 -6.38 -13.56
N ALA A 80 -14.21 -6.49 -13.05
CA ALA A 80 -15.10 -5.33 -12.89
C ALA A 80 -14.56 -4.35 -11.85
N LEU A 81 -14.00 -4.85 -10.73
CA LEU A 81 -13.34 -4.01 -9.74
C LEU A 81 -12.13 -3.28 -10.33
N LEU A 82 -11.25 -3.98 -11.05
CA LEU A 82 -10.07 -3.38 -11.68
C LEU A 82 -10.44 -2.28 -12.68
N ALA A 83 -11.50 -2.49 -13.46
CA ALA A 83 -12.01 -1.46 -14.37
C ALA A 83 -12.53 -0.23 -13.62
N ALA A 84 -13.26 -0.42 -12.51
CA ALA A 84 -13.72 0.66 -11.66
C ALA A 84 -12.55 1.42 -11.00
N LEU A 85 -11.54 0.72 -10.52
CA LEU A 85 -10.32 1.31 -9.93
C LEU A 85 -9.57 2.17 -10.94
N ALA A 86 -9.42 1.71 -12.19
CA ALA A 86 -8.73 2.46 -13.25
C ALA A 86 -9.36 3.84 -13.53
N SER A 87 -10.67 3.98 -13.26
CA SER A 87 -11.43 5.24 -13.45
C SER A 87 -11.70 6.00 -12.15
N SER A 88 -11.08 5.61 -11.03
CA SER A 88 -11.37 6.17 -9.71
C SER A 88 -10.09 6.63 -9.01
N PRO A 89 -9.54 7.81 -9.39
CA PRO A 89 -8.33 8.37 -8.77
C PRO A 89 -8.53 8.71 -7.28
N GLU A 90 -9.77 8.74 -6.81
CA GLU A 90 -10.14 8.92 -5.41
C GLU A 90 -9.72 7.73 -4.54
N VAL A 91 -9.49 6.55 -5.13
CA VAL A 91 -9.05 5.36 -4.41
C VAL A 91 -7.55 5.41 -4.18
N LEU A 92 -7.15 5.56 -2.92
CA LEU A 92 -5.75 5.66 -2.51
C LEU A 92 -5.10 4.28 -2.39
N THR A 93 -5.88 3.30 -1.91
CA THR A 93 -5.42 1.93 -1.67
C THR A 93 -6.57 0.94 -1.87
N ALA A 94 -6.25 -0.22 -2.45
CA ALA A 94 -7.18 -1.33 -2.60
C ALA A 94 -6.51 -2.61 -2.09
N TYR A 95 -7.19 -3.32 -1.18
CA TYR A 95 -6.73 -4.58 -0.59
C TYR A 95 -7.69 -5.70 -0.93
N GLY A 96 -7.17 -6.83 -1.42
CA GLY A 96 -7.88 -8.10 -1.37
C GLY A 96 -7.72 -8.70 0.03
N VAL A 97 -8.81 -9.09 0.65
CA VAL A 97 -8.80 -9.56 2.05
C VAL A 97 -9.46 -10.94 2.17
N THR A 98 -9.20 -11.60 3.28
CA THR A 98 -9.91 -12.82 3.69
C THR A 98 -11.09 -12.47 4.58
N GLY A 99 -12.14 -13.26 4.59
CA GLY A 99 -13.32 -13.07 5.42
C GLY A 99 -14.58 -12.85 4.60
N GLU A 100 -15.57 -12.17 5.17
CA GLU A 100 -16.86 -11.88 4.52
C GLU A 100 -16.72 -10.87 3.37
N ASP A 101 -15.83 -9.88 3.55
CA ASP A 101 -15.49 -8.94 2.48
C ASP A 101 -14.42 -9.56 1.57
N SER A 102 -14.46 -9.22 0.29
CA SER A 102 -13.41 -9.59 -0.67
C SER A 102 -12.40 -8.47 -0.84
N TRP A 103 -12.84 -7.21 -0.67
CA TRP A 103 -12.00 -6.04 -0.91
C TRP A 103 -12.25 -4.94 0.11
N ILE A 104 -11.18 -4.22 0.44
CA ILE A 104 -11.22 -3.00 1.24
C ILE A 104 -10.52 -1.90 0.45
N LEU A 105 -11.23 -0.78 0.25
CA LEU A 105 -10.70 0.40 -0.43
C LEU A 105 -10.53 1.52 0.60
N GLU A 106 -9.39 2.20 0.58
CA GLU A 106 -9.22 3.49 1.25
C GLU A 106 -9.37 4.60 0.21
N ILE A 107 -10.21 5.58 0.49
CA ILE A 107 -10.56 6.65 -0.44
C ILE A 107 -10.42 8.03 0.18
N ALA A 108 -10.24 9.04 -0.70
CA ALA A 108 -10.37 10.44 -0.33
C ALA A 108 -11.26 11.17 -1.34
N VAL A 109 -12.26 11.90 -0.84
CA VAL A 109 -13.23 12.66 -1.65
C VAL A 109 -13.46 14.03 -1.06
N ARG A 110 -14.00 14.98 -1.86
CA ARG A 110 -14.23 16.36 -1.41
C ARG A 110 -15.32 16.47 -0.36
N ASP A 111 -16.46 15.81 -0.63
CA ASP A 111 -17.72 15.96 0.09
C ASP A 111 -18.59 14.71 -0.04
N VAL A 112 -19.76 14.72 0.60
CA VAL A 112 -20.73 13.61 0.59
C VAL A 112 -21.30 13.36 -0.82
N ALA A 113 -21.50 14.40 -1.62
CA ALA A 113 -22.00 14.24 -2.98
C ALA A 113 -20.98 13.50 -3.86
N HIS A 114 -19.69 13.85 -3.72
CA HIS A 114 -18.59 13.15 -4.39
C HIS A 114 -18.46 11.70 -3.90
N LEU A 115 -18.63 11.44 -2.59
CA LEU A 115 -18.66 10.09 -2.04
C LEU A 115 -19.77 9.26 -2.65
N SER A 116 -20.99 9.81 -2.73
CA SER A 116 -22.14 9.14 -3.33
C SER A 116 -21.91 8.79 -4.81
N ALA A 117 -21.33 9.72 -5.58
CA ALA A 117 -20.98 9.48 -6.98
C ALA A 117 -19.92 8.39 -7.15
N LEU A 118 -18.91 8.35 -6.24
CA LEU A 118 -17.90 7.29 -6.24
C LEU A 118 -18.52 5.94 -5.90
N LEU A 119 -19.35 5.86 -4.86
CA LEU A 119 -20.01 4.63 -4.45
C LEU A 119 -20.86 4.03 -5.59
N ALA A 120 -21.54 4.86 -6.39
CA ALA A 120 -22.31 4.39 -7.53
C ALA A 120 -21.48 3.61 -8.58
N ARG A 121 -20.17 3.77 -8.61
CA ARG A 121 -19.26 3.01 -9.50
C ARG A 121 -19.01 1.59 -8.99
N PHE A 122 -18.99 1.40 -7.66
CA PHE A 122 -18.66 0.14 -7.01
C PHE A 122 -19.89 -0.66 -6.57
N CYS A 123 -21.01 0.02 -6.24
CA CYS A 123 -22.20 -0.59 -5.63
C CYS A 123 -23.18 -1.19 -6.63
N ARG A 124 -22.90 -1.24 -7.92
CA ARG A 124 -23.90 -1.62 -8.94
C ARG A 124 -24.45 -3.04 -8.79
N GLN A 125 -23.72 -3.96 -8.19
CA GLN A 125 -24.12 -5.39 -8.11
C GLN A 125 -23.64 -6.10 -6.83
N THR A 126 -23.06 -5.38 -5.87
CA THR A 126 -22.40 -6.02 -4.72
C THR A 126 -22.71 -5.27 -3.44
N PRO A 127 -23.00 -5.97 -2.33
CA PRO A 127 -23.12 -5.34 -1.02
C PRO A 127 -21.85 -4.58 -0.67
N THR A 128 -22.00 -3.31 -0.33
CA THR A 128 -20.91 -2.47 0.13
C THR A 128 -21.27 -1.82 1.46
N SER A 129 -20.29 -1.64 2.31
CA SER A 129 -20.41 -0.81 3.50
C SER A 129 -19.32 0.27 3.48
N THR A 130 -19.66 1.46 3.97
CA THR A 130 -18.75 2.60 3.98
C THR A 130 -18.63 3.16 5.38
N ALA A 131 -17.40 3.36 5.83
CA ALA A 131 -17.08 3.99 7.10
C ALA A 131 -16.25 5.26 6.86
N ILE A 132 -16.76 6.42 7.29
CA ILE A 132 -16.03 7.67 7.23
C ILE A 132 -14.98 7.68 8.34
N ILE A 133 -13.74 8.03 8.01
CA ILE A 133 -12.65 8.16 8.98
C ILE A 133 -12.79 9.50 9.68
N LEU A 134 -13.20 9.47 10.96
CA LEU A 134 -13.38 10.69 11.75
C LEU A 134 -12.05 11.23 12.27
N ARG A 135 -11.10 10.35 12.58
CA ARG A 135 -9.75 10.72 13.01
C ARG A 135 -8.77 9.59 12.76
N VAL A 136 -7.52 9.95 12.50
CA VAL A 136 -6.41 9.03 12.37
C VAL A 136 -5.60 9.05 13.67
N LEU A 137 -5.49 7.93 14.35
CA LEU A 137 -4.71 7.81 15.60
C LEU A 137 -3.25 7.47 15.33
N ARG A 138 -2.99 6.76 14.24
CA ARG A 138 -1.65 6.40 13.77
C ARG A 138 -1.70 6.17 12.27
N GLU A 139 -0.77 6.75 11.55
CA GLU A 139 -0.63 6.58 10.11
C GLU A 139 0.80 6.15 9.78
N GLN A 140 0.92 5.15 8.92
CA GLN A 140 2.19 4.70 8.35
C GLN A 140 3.35 4.54 9.35
N ALA A 141 3.09 3.87 10.48
CA ALA A 141 4.16 3.59 11.45
C ALA A 141 5.32 2.83 10.77
N PRO A 142 6.58 3.14 11.09
CA PRO A 142 7.72 2.47 10.48
C PRO A 142 7.72 0.98 10.77
N LEU A 143 7.99 0.18 9.73
CA LEU A 143 8.16 -1.25 9.86
C LEU A 143 9.53 -1.56 10.48
N LYS A 144 9.52 -2.39 11.52
CA LYS A 144 10.76 -2.93 12.09
C LYS A 144 11.01 -4.32 11.49
N PRO A 145 12.26 -4.61 11.04
CA PRO A 145 12.59 -5.96 10.62
C PRO A 145 12.34 -6.97 11.74
N LEU A 146 11.78 -8.12 11.38
CA LEU A 146 11.64 -9.23 12.33
C LEU A 146 13.01 -9.88 12.56
N ALA A 147 13.31 -10.29 13.80
CA ALA A 147 14.62 -10.84 14.20
C ALA A 147 14.98 -12.15 13.47
N THR A 148 14.03 -12.81 12.85
CA THR A 148 14.21 -13.96 11.95
C THR A 148 13.17 -13.86 10.85
N ALA A 149 13.54 -13.28 9.72
CA ALA A 149 12.73 -13.37 8.51
C ALA A 149 12.88 -14.75 7.89
N ALA A 150 12.24 -15.76 8.48
CA ALA A 150 11.81 -16.89 7.68
C ALA A 150 10.81 -16.33 6.69
N THR A 151 11.11 -16.45 5.42
CA THR A 151 10.44 -15.96 4.22
C THR A 151 8.92 -15.85 4.38
N ALA A 152 8.40 -14.65 4.64
CA ALA A 152 6.99 -14.39 4.39
C ALA A 152 6.76 -14.53 2.88
N PRO A 153 5.78 -15.33 2.41
CA PRO A 153 5.48 -15.39 0.99
C PRO A 153 5.12 -13.98 0.51
N ALA A 154 5.74 -13.55 -0.59
CA ALA A 154 5.36 -12.32 -1.24
C ALA A 154 3.85 -12.38 -1.55
N LEU A 155 3.10 -11.35 -1.19
CA LEU A 155 1.72 -11.18 -1.63
C LEU A 155 1.75 -11.17 -3.17
N GLN A 156 1.44 -12.31 -3.76
CA GLN A 156 1.31 -12.42 -5.21
C GLN A 156 0.02 -11.70 -5.62
N PRO A 157 0.02 -10.92 -6.71
CA PRO A 157 -1.22 -10.46 -7.30
C PRO A 157 -2.09 -11.70 -7.60
N ALA A 158 -3.38 -11.64 -7.25
CA ALA A 158 -4.30 -12.75 -7.38
C ALA A 158 -4.25 -13.31 -8.82
N ALA A 159 -3.84 -14.57 -8.96
CA ALA A 159 -3.87 -15.24 -10.25
C ALA A 159 -5.32 -15.45 -10.67
N ALA A 160 -5.67 -14.99 -11.87
CA ALA A 160 -6.98 -15.18 -12.47
C ALA A 160 -7.37 -16.67 -12.40
N LYS A 161 -8.43 -17.00 -11.65
CA LYS A 161 -8.97 -18.35 -11.57
C LYS A 161 -9.43 -18.77 -12.98
N LYS A 162 -8.74 -19.75 -13.59
CA LYS A 162 -9.16 -20.37 -14.84
C LYS A 162 -10.57 -20.94 -14.65
N LYS A 163 -11.52 -20.46 -15.44
CA LYS A 163 -12.90 -20.96 -15.52
C LYS A 163 -12.86 -22.47 -15.83
N PRO A 164 -13.61 -23.35 -15.12
CA PRO A 164 -13.71 -24.77 -15.49
C PRO A 164 -14.32 -24.88 -16.88
N ARG A 165 -13.68 -25.62 -17.78
CA ARG A 165 -14.25 -25.97 -19.08
C ARG A 165 -15.54 -26.75 -18.83
N ARG A 166 -16.68 -26.23 -19.27
CA ARG A 166 -17.90 -27.01 -19.38
C ARG A 166 -17.64 -28.10 -20.42
N GLY A 167 -17.61 -29.35 -19.96
CA GLY A 167 -17.60 -30.50 -20.83
C GLY A 167 -18.91 -30.51 -21.61
N GLY A 168 -18.79 -30.58 -22.93
CA GLY A 168 -19.91 -30.88 -23.80
C GLY A 168 -20.21 -32.38 -23.74
N ALA A 169 -21.45 -32.71 -23.68
CA ALA A 169 -22.04 -33.94 -24.14
C ALA A 169 -23.16 -33.59 -25.09
#